data_230d78ce03c58d588bebcfedbbd25622
#
_entry.id   230d78ce03c58d588bebcfedbbd25622
#
_cell.length_a   1.000
_cell.length_b   1.000
_cell.length_c   1.000
_cell.angle_alpha   90.00
_cell.angle_beta   90.00
_cell.angle_gamma   90.00
#
_symmetry.space_group_name_H-M   'P 1'
#
loop_
_entity.id
_entity.type
_entity.pdbx_description
1 polymer ?
#
loop_
_entity_poly.entity_id
_entity_poly.type
_entity_poly.pdbx_seq_one_letter_code
_entity_poly.pdbx_strand_id
1 'polypeptide(L)'
;MEGKRNEQNSFGVTADDDVYELRLRKDGDGFDLISDGFRGGPIWYSGPEAVRHAVAFARYRSRRLAHYATVRVLDASGAVIQTYESGDDFRQ
;
A
#
# COMPACT_ATOMS: atom_id res chain seq x y z
N MET A 1 28.25 4.23 12.09
CA MET A 1 27.64 4.06 11.62
C MET A 1 27.36 3.84 11.51
N GLU A 2 27.31 3.82 11.81
CA GLU A 2 26.49 3.61 11.26
C GLU A 2 25.93 3.30 11.06
N GLY A 3 26.39 3.58 11.58
CA GLY A 3 25.39 3.39 10.97
C GLY A 3 24.86 3.24 11.07
N LYS A 4 24.75 3.42 11.33
CA LYS A 4 23.89 3.44 11.07
C LYS A 4 23.17 3.38 10.90
N ARG A 5 23.44 3.65 11.18
CA ARG A 5 22.46 3.78 10.74
C ARG A 5 21.90 3.75 10.31
N ASN A 6 22.38 4.02 10.71
CA ASN A 6 21.48 4.09 10.02
C ASN A 6 21.07 4.12 9.83
N GLU A 7 21.41 4.35 9.79
CA GLU A 7 20.70 4.42 9.20
C GLU A 7 20.14 4.52 8.98
N GLN A 8 20.39 4.90 9.17
CA GLN A 8 19.61 5.02 8.68
C GLN A 8 19.09 5.27 8.34
N ASN A 9 19.43 5.58 8.49
CA ASN A 9 18.68 5.80 7.86
C ASN A 9 18.34 6.00 7.50
N SER A 10 18.69 6.20 7.52
CA SER A 10 18.16 6.30 6.92
C SER A 10 17.83 6.50 6.54
N PHE A 11 17.88 6.74 6.31
CA PHE A 11 17.31 6.77 5.84
C PHE A 11 16.74 6.45 5.56
N GLY A 12 16.76 6.39 5.43
CA GLY A 12 16.08 5.95 5.17
C GLY A 12 15.33 5.54 5.43
N VAL A 13 14.90 5.53 5.74
CA VAL A 13 14.31 4.98 6.14
C VAL A 13 13.39 4.56 6.20
N THR A 14 13.10 4.39 6.16
CA THR A 14 12.15 3.58 5.93
C THR A 14 11.16 3.19 6.97
N ALA A 15 11.29 3.64 8.16
CA ALA A 15 10.21 3.54 9.13
C ALA A 15 8.97 4.27 8.66
N ASP A 16 9.13 5.11 7.65
CA ASP A 16 8.02 5.91 7.14
C ASP A 16 7.34 5.28 5.93
N ASP A 17 7.64 4.03 5.64
CA ASP A 17 6.98 3.34 4.55
C ASP A 17 5.78 2.59 5.08
N ASP A 18 4.63 2.82 4.46
CA ASP A 18 3.43 2.05 4.74
C ASP A 18 3.23 1.05 3.61
N VAL A 19 3.16 -0.21 3.96
CA VAL A 19 2.95 -1.26 2.97
C VAL A 19 1.51 -1.74 3.09
N TYR A 20 0.83 -1.72 1.96
CA TYR A 20 -0.56 -2.16 1.85
C TYR A 20 -0.61 -3.34 0.91
N GLU A 21 -1.51 -4.27 1.19
CA GLU A 21 -1.83 -5.35 0.26
C GLU A 21 -3.26 -5.17 -0.20
N LEU A 22 -3.46 -5.24 -1.50
CA LEU A 22 -4.78 -5.18 -2.08
C LEU A 22 -5.05 -6.55 -2.68
N ARG A 23 -5.83 -7.37 -1.98
CA ARG A 23 -6.03 -8.77 -2.31
C ARG A 23 -7.33 -9.00 -3.02
N LEU A 24 -7.25 -9.65 -4.16
CA LEU A 24 -8.47 -10.10 -4.84
C LEU A 24 -9.12 -11.19 -3.99
N ARG A 25 -10.40 -11.02 -3.72
CA ARG A 25 -11.14 -12.01 -2.94
C ARG A 25 -11.32 -13.29 -3.74
N LYS A 26 -11.38 -14.40 -3.01
CA LYS A 26 -11.44 -15.70 -3.67
C LYS A 26 -12.69 -15.89 -4.50
N ASP A 27 -13.77 -15.22 -4.12
CA ASP A 27 -15.01 -15.29 -4.89
C ASP A 27 -15.00 -14.33 -6.08
N GLY A 28 -13.92 -13.58 -6.26
CA GLY A 28 -13.82 -12.66 -7.39
C GLY A 28 -14.61 -11.39 -7.22
N ASP A 29 -15.20 -11.15 -6.06
CA ASP A 29 -16.08 -10.02 -5.85
C ASP A 29 -15.33 -8.92 -5.09
N GLY A 30 -14.40 -8.27 -5.79
CA GLY A 30 -13.71 -7.14 -5.23
C GLY A 30 -12.41 -7.49 -4.55
N PHE A 31 -11.88 -6.51 -3.88
CA PHE A 31 -10.56 -6.59 -3.25
C PHE A 31 -10.67 -6.15 -1.81
N ASP A 32 -9.80 -6.71 -0.97
CA ASP A 32 -9.62 -6.24 0.40
C ASP A 32 -8.30 -5.49 0.49
N LEU A 33 -8.35 -4.27 0.99
CA LEU A 33 -7.14 -3.49 1.26
C LEU A 33 -6.74 -3.74 2.71
N ILE A 34 -5.52 -4.19 2.91
CA ILE A 34 -5.02 -4.67 4.19
C ILE A 34 -3.76 -3.92 4.55
N SER A 35 -3.65 -3.50 5.80
CA SER A 35 -2.45 -2.85 6.31
C SER A 35 -2.39 -3.08 7.81
N ASP A 36 -1.18 -3.18 8.33
CA ASP A 36 -0.98 -3.32 9.77
C ASP A 36 -1.54 -2.12 10.54
N GLY A 37 -1.63 -0.97 9.88
CA GLY A 37 -2.14 0.23 10.54
C GLY A 37 -3.66 0.31 10.59
N PHE A 38 -4.37 -0.63 10.00
CA PHE A 38 -5.82 -0.59 10.00
C PHE A 38 -6.36 -1.27 11.24
N ARG A 39 -6.97 -0.52 12.10
CA ARG A 39 -7.49 -1.07 13.34
C ARG A 39 -8.79 -1.84 13.15
N GLY A 40 -9.55 -1.47 12.16
CA GLY A 40 -10.84 -2.09 11.91
C GLY A 40 -10.81 -3.26 10.97
N GLY A 41 -9.63 -3.65 10.51
CA GLY A 41 -9.51 -4.75 9.56
C GLY A 41 -9.53 -4.27 8.13
N PRO A 42 -9.64 -5.20 7.19
CA PRO A 42 -9.57 -4.85 5.77
C PRO A 42 -10.69 -3.93 5.34
N ILE A 43 -10.41 -3.14 4.32
CA ILE A 43 -11.41 -2.28 3.68
C ILE A 43 -11.73 -2.89 2.32
N TRP A 44 -13.00 -3.15 2.09
CA TRP A 44 -13.44 -3.81 0.87
C TRP A 44 -13.72 -2.78 -0.22
N TYR A 45 -13.24 -3.07 -1.42
CA TYR A 45 -13.49 -2.26 -2.61
C TYR A 45 -14.01 -3.17 -3.70
N SER A 46 -15.01 -2.71 -4.44
CA SER A 46 -15.54 -3.51 -5.53
C SER A 46 -15.84 -2.61 -6.73
N GLY A 47 -16.15 -3.26 -7.85
CA GLY A 47 -16.48 -2.54 -9.06
C GLY A 47 -15.26 -2.27 -9.92
N PRO A 48 -15.46 -1.67 -11.11
CA PRO A 48 -14.39 -1.52 -12.08
C PRO A 48 -13.29 -0.56 -11.63
N GLU A 49 -13.56 0.30 -10.65
CA GLU A 49 -12.57 1.25 -10.18
C GLU A 49 -11.97 0.85 -8.84
N ALA A 50 -12.17 -0.41 -8.42
CA ALA A 50 -11.77 -0.83 -7.09
C ALA A 50 -10.28 -0.60 -6.83
N VAL A 51 -9.43 -1.04 -7.76
CA VAL A 51 -7.99 -0.90 -7.58
C VAL A 51 -7.61 0.57 -7.50
N ARG A 52 -8.14 1.38 -8.39
CA ARG A 52 -7.80 2.80 -8.43
C ARG A 52 -8.21 3.50 -7.15
N HIS A 53 -9.41 3.21 -6.67
CA HIS A 53 -9.88 3.83 -5.44
C HIS A 53 -9.07 3.40 -4.23
N ALA A 54 -8.74 2.11 -4.17
CA ALA A 54 -7.95 1.61 -3.04
C ALA A 54 -6.55 2.22 -3.02
N VAL A 55 -5.91 2.30 -4.18
CA VAL A 55 -4.58 2.90 -4.27
C VAL A 55 -4.63 4.37 -3.89
N ALA A 56 -5.66 5.07 -4.36
CA ALA A 56 -5.81 6.49 -4.03
C ALA A 56 -5.98 6.69 -2.52
N PHE A 57 -6.78 5.84 -1.90
CA PHE A 57 -6.96 5.94 -0.44
C PHE A 57 -5.66 5.67 0.30
N ALA A 58 -4.91 4.64 -0.11
CA ALA A 58 -3.65 4.32 0.54
C ALA A 58 -2.67 5.48 0.44
N ARG A 59 -2.57 6.07 -0.74
CA ARG A 59 -1.69 7.21 -0.94
C ARG A 59 -2.12 8.42 -0.11
N TYR A 60 -3.41 8.68 -0.09
CA TYR A 60 -3.94 9.79 0.69
C TYR A 60 -3.63 9.62 2.17
N ARG A 61 -3.88 8.41 2.68
CA ARG A 61 -3.65 8.14 4.09
C ARG A 61 -2.17 8.30 4.45
N SER A 62 -1.29 7.72 3.65
CA SER A 62 0.14 7.81 3.93
C SER A 62 0.64 9.24 3.80
N ARG A 63 0.14 9.99 2.82
CA ARG A 63 0.55 11.38 2.65
C ARG A 63 0.18 12.21 3.86
N ARG A 64 -0.99 11.95 4.44
CA ARG A 64 -1.39 12.68 5.64
C ARG A 64 -0.47 12.40 6.82
N LEU A 65 0.18 11.25 6.82
CA LEU A 65 1.13 10.89 7.86
C LEU A 65 2.56 11.26 7.49
N ALA A 66 2.74 11.89 6.32
CA ALA A 66 4.06 12.19 5.77
C ALA A 66 4.87 10.92 5.52
N HIS A 67 4.19 9.85 5.13
CA HIS A 67 4.81 8.57 4.84
C HIS A 67 4.75 8.28 3.35
N TYR A 68 5.56 7.34 2.91
CA TYR A 68 5.46 6.78 1.57
C TYR A 68 4.53 5.59 1.60
N ALA A 69 3.90 5.30 0.49
CA ALA A 69 2.98 4.19 0.39
C ALA A 69 3.44 3.22 -0.69
N THR A 70 3.42 1.94 -0.37
CA THR A 70 3.60 0.87 -1.33
C THR A 70 2.35 0.01 -1.29
N VAL A 71 1.69 -0.16 -2.43
CA VAL A 71 0.49 -0.98 -2.53
C VAL A 71 0.79 -2.15 -3.45
N ARG A 72 0.73 -3.37 -2.90
CA ARG A 72 0.91 -4.58 -3.69
C ARG A 72 -0.44 -5.18 -3.97
N VAL A 73 -0.74 -5.33 -5.26
CA VAL A 73 -2.00 -5.95 -5.68
C VAL A 73 -1.74 -7.43 -5.86
N LEU A 74 -2.53 -8.24 -5.16
CA LEU A 74 -2.35 -9.70 -5.20
C LEU A 74 -3.58 -10.34 -5.81
N ASP A 75 -3.35 -11.41 -6.56
CA ASP A 75 -4.46 -12.20 -7.08
C ASP A 75 -5.00 -13.12 -5.97
N ALA A 76 -5.99 -13.94 -6.31
CA ALA A 76 -6.64 -14.77 -5.31
C ALA A 76 -5.72 -15.83 -4.74
N SER A 77 -4.64 -16.16 -5.45
CA SER A 77 -3.66 -17.14 -4.96
C SER A 77 -2.61 -16.50 -4.05
N GLY A 78 -2.59 -15.16 -3.96
CA GLY A 78 -1.60 -14.46 -3.19
C GLY A 78 -0.39 -14.00 -3.98
N ALA A 79 -0.38 -14.21 -5.28
CA ALA A 79 0.74 -13.76 -6.11
C ALA A 79 0.62 -12.25 -6.37
N VAL A 80 1.74 -11.55 -6.30
CA VAL A 80 1.75 -10.12 -6.58
C VAL A 80 1.68 -9.91 -8.09
N ILE A 81 0.64 -9.19 -8.54
CA ILE A 81 0.44 -8.94 -9.96
C ILE A 81 0.70 -7.51 -10.34
N GLN A 82 0.82 -6.60 -9.37
CA GLN A 82 1.07 -5.20 -9.64
C GLN A 82 1.55 -4.55 -8.36
N THR A 83 2.44 -3.55 -8.49
CA THR A 83 2.89 -2.77 -7.33
C THR A 83 2.80 -1.30 -7.69
N TYR A 84 2.23 -0.52 -6.79
CA TYR A 84 2.16 0.94 -6.91
C TYR A 84 2.94 1.54 -5.77
N GLU A 85 3.75 2.56 -6.07
CA GLU A 85 4.55 3.23 -5.05
C GLU A 85 4.30 4.72 -5.11
N SER A 86 4.40 5.35 -3.94
CA SER A 86 4.33 6.80 -3.87
C SER A 86 5.42 7.39 -4.73
N GLY A 87 5.09 8.44 -5.44
CA GLY A 87 6.06 9.12 -6.27
C GLY A 87 6.16 8.60 -7.67
N ASP A 88 5.63 7.41 -7.93
CA ASP A 88 5.76 6.84 -9.27
C ASP A 88 5.00 7.64 -10.28
N ASP A 89 3.80 8.07 -9.94
CA ASP A 89 2.96 8.76 -10.90
C ASP A 89 2.34 10.00 -10.30
N PHE A 90 2.94 10.54 -9.27
CA PHE A 90 2.39 11.73 -8.62
C PHE A 90 2.42 12.93 -9.52
N ARG A 91 3.26 12.90 -10.51
CA ARG A 91 3.39 14.03 -11.41
C ARG A 91 2.32 14.06 -12.48
N GLN A 92 1.59 13.02 -12.56
CA GLN A 92 0.55 13.01 -13.58
C GLN A 92 -0.60 13.85 -13.24
#